data_708157f9159ce47425f172e07c5e3a17
#
_entry.id   708157f9159ce47425f172e07c5e3a17
#
_cell.length_a   1.000
_cell.length_b   1.000
_cell.length_c   1.000
_cell.angle_alpha   90.00
_cell.angle_beta   90.00
_cell.angle_gamma   90.00
#
_symmetry.space_group_name_H-M   'P 1'
#
loop_
_entity.id
_entity.type
_entity.pdbx_description
1 polymer ?
#
loop_
_entity_poly.entity_id
_entity_poly.type
_entity_poly.pdbx_seq_one_letter_code
_entity_poly.pdbx_strand_id
1 'polypeptide(L)'
;MVKKRLANGEPCPKCIQAEEMLRERGLWERIDEIVWAEESDPDSPGMRLAAQHAVSLAPFFVFDAHGDARVVTSALRAAKELSAAKELSSSALDGVTSPSPPTTIDLAQARAELATLTPPEVVGWALTRFGSTLGIAFSGAEDVALIHMAAKSGESFRVFCLDTGRLHAETYRFIEKVRQHYGVEIEMLFPDALSVESLVRKKGLFSFYDDGHHECCGVRKVAPLRRALSGFAAWMTGQRRDQSPTRSDVELLEEDAAFTGKGPVLYKFNPLAGWSQSQVWEYIRAENIPYNELHDEGFISIGCEPCTRATRPGEHERAGRWWWEESTQRECGLHVKRSG
;
A
#
# COMPACT_ATOMS: atom_id res chain seq x y z
N MET A 1 30.69 -0.97 -6.35
CA MET A 1 30.47 -2.30 -7.03
C MET A 1 31.75 -3.09 -7.02
N VAL A 2 31.71 -4.37 -6.62
CA VAL A 2 32.85 -5.26 -6.72
C VAL A 2 32.68 -6.17 -7.95
N LYS A 3 33.65 -6.13 -8.86
CA LYS A 3 33.74 -6.96 -10.08
C LYS A 3 34.82 -7.99 -9.93
N LYS A 4 34.67 -9.15 -10.56
CA LYS A 4 35.67 -10.22 -10.50
C LYS A 4 36.41 -10.31 -11.83
N ARG A 5 37.73 -10.51 -11.76
CA ARG A 5 38.58 -10.92 -12.88
C ARG A 5 39.02 -12.38 -12.65
N LEU A 6 38.86 -13.20 -13.66
CA LEU A 6 39.19 -14.63 -13.61
C LEU A 6 40.72 -14.84 -13.61
N ALA A 7 41.17 -16.04 -13.27
CA ALA A 7 42.59 -16.38 -13.23
C ALA A 7 43.33 -16.20 -14.58
N ASN A 8 42.60 -16.22 -15.70
CA ASN A 8 43.12 -15.91 -17.03
C ASN A 8 43.21 -14.41 -17.35
N GLY A 9 42.88 -13.53 -16.40
CA GLY A 9 42.90 -12.08 -16.56
C GLY A 9 41.63 -11.50 -17.18
N GLU A 10 40.67 -12.30 -17.61
CA GLU A 10 39.44 -11.82 -18.23
C GLU A 10 38.37 -11.42 -17.18
N PRO A 11 37.54 -10.40 -17.47
CA PRO A 11 36.41 -10.07 -16.61
C PRO A 11 35.39 -11.22 -16.52
N CYS A 12 34.83 -11.46 -15.35
CA CYS A 12 33.79 -12.46 -15.15
C CYS A 12 32.54 -12.12 -16.00
N PRO A 13 31.98 -13.07 -16.77
CA PRO A 13 30.81 -12.83 -17.66
C PRO A 13 29.60 -12.25 -16.92
N LYS A 14 29.33 -12.69 -15.66
CA LYS A 14 28.24 -12.13 -14.85
C LYS A 14 28.50 -10.67 -14.48
N CYS A 15 29.75 -10.27 -14.31
CA CYS A 15 30.10 -8.88 -14.05
C CYS A 15 29.91 -8.00 -15.28
N ILE A 16 30.19 -8.53 -16.47
CA ILE A 16 29.92 -7.86 -17.75
C ILE A 16 28.42 -7.64 -17.93
N GLN A 17 27.62 -8.70 -17.81
CA GLN A 17 26.16 -8.62 -17.91
C GLN A 17 25.54 -7.63 -16.91
N ALA A 18 26.03 -7.59 -15.68
CA ALA A 18 25.55 -6.65 -14.67
C ALA A 18 25.88 -5.19 -15.05
N GLU A 19 27.07 -4.95 -15.59
CA GLU A 19 27.47 -3.62 -16.09
C GLU A 19 26.61 -3.20 -17.27
N GLU A 20 26.44 -4.06 -18.28
CA GLU A 20 25.61 -3.76 -19.47
C GLU A 20 24.18 -3.41 -19.05
N MET A 21 23.56 -4.21 -18.19
CA MET A 21 22.22 -3.96 -17.68
C MET A 21 22.11 -2.63 -16.92
N LEU A 22 23.13 -2.25 -16.14
CA LEU A 22 23.14 -0.97 -15.44
C LEU A 22 23.31 0.21 -16.40
N ARG A 23 24.13 0.04 -17.47
CA ARG A 23 24.32 1.07 -18.50
C ARG A 23 23.04 1.27 -19.32
N GLU A 24 22.38 0.20 -19.76
CA GLU A 24 21.10 0.26 -20.47
C GLU A 24 20.01 0.96 -19.68
N ARG A 25 20.04 0.85 -18.36
CA ARG A 25 19.08 1.51 -17.45
C ARG A 25 19.51 2.93 -17.02
N GLY A 26 20.64 3.44 -17.52
CA GLY A 26 21.16 4.75 -17.12
C GLY A 26 21.54 4.85 -15.65
N LEU A 27 21.93 3.72 -15.03
CA LEU A 27 22.29 3.64 -13.61
C LEU A 27 23.79 3.50 -13.36
N TRP A 28 24.59 3.37 -14.42
CA TRP A 28 26.03 3.16 -14.31
C TRP A 28 26.78 4.33 -13.66
N GLU A 29 26.38 5.54 -13.98
CA GLU A 29 26.98 6.79 -13.42
C GLU A 29 26.75 6.96 -11.90
N ARG A 30 25.99 6.04 -11.29
CA ARG A 30 25.70 6.00 -9.86
C ARG A 30 26.57 5.02 -9.10
N ILE A 31 27.49 4.38 -9.78
CA ILE A 31 28.52 3.54 -9.16
C ILE A 31 29.70 4.44 -8.84
N ASP A 32 29.82 4.86 -7.58
CA ASP A 32 30.88 5.75 -7.12
C ASP A 32 32.26 5.11 -7.28
N GLU A 33 32.37 3.80 -7.05
CA GLU A 33 33.63 3.07 -7.09
C GLU A 33 33.46 1.65 -7.63
N ILE A 34 34.45 1.23 -8.44
CA ILE A 34 34.57 -0.14 -8.93
C ILE A 34 35.83 -0.76 -8.33
N VAL A 35 35.65 -1.81 -7.54
CA VAL A 35 36.72 -2.54 -6.90
C VAL A 35 36.88 -3.92 -7.56
N TRP A 36 38.10 -4.30 -7.89
CA TRP A 36 38.38 -5.56 -8.54
C TRP A 36 38.79 -6.66 -7.54
N ALA A 37 38.14 -7.80 -7.66
CA ALA A 37 38.50 -9.04 -7.02
C ALA A 37 39.25 -9.92 -8.03
N GLU A 38 40.56 -10.02 -7.87
CA GLU A 38 41.40 -10.83 -8.75
C GLU A 38 41.41 -12.28 -8.27
N GLU A 39 40.98 -13.23 -9.11
CA GLU A 39 40.91 -14.65 -8.72
C GLU A 39 42.31 -15.25 -8.48
N SER A 40 43.35 -14.70 -9.09
CA SER A 40 44.76 -15.07 -8.90
C SER A 40 45.43 -14.42 -7.70
N ASP A 41 44.79 -13.42 -7.06
CA ASP A 41 45.32 -12.67 -5.93
C ASP A 41 44.31 -12.61 -4.77
N PRO A 42 44.41 -13.48 -3.75
CA PRO A 42 43.53 -13.49 -2.59
C PRO A 42 43.58 -12.18 -1.77
N ASP A 43 44.66 -11.42 -1.89
CA ASP A 43 44.86 -10.17 -1.17
C ASP A 43 44.41 -8.92 -1.98
N SER A 44 43.86 -9.12 -3.17
CA SER A 44 43.31 -8.01 -3.97
C SER A 44 42.19 -7.28 -3.22
N PRO A 45 42.01 -5.96 -3.46
CA PRO A 45 41.02 -5.16 -2.73
C PRO A 45 39.61 -5.75 -2.74
N GLY A 46 39.15 -6.27 -3.89
CA GLY A 46 37.83 -6.89 -4.01
C GLY A 46 37.71 -8.22 -3.29
N MET A 47 38.78 -9.00 -3.19
CA MET A 47 38.81 -10.26 -2.43
C MET A 47 38.75 -9.98 -0.92
N ARG A 48 39.45 -8.96 -0.44
CA ARG A 48 39.34 -8.51 0.96
C ARG A 48 37.94 -8.03 1.31
N LEU A 49 37.32 -7.22 0.44
CA LEU A 49 35.90 -6.81 0.64
C LEU A 49 34.95 -8.01 0.64
N ALA A 50 35.15 -8.97 -0.25
CA ALA A 50 34.36 -10.20 -0.28
C ALA A 50 34.49 -10.99 1.03
N ALA A 51 35.71 -11.13 1.57
CA ALA A 51 35.96 -11.78 2.86
C ALA A 51 35.33 -11.01 4.02
N GLN A 52 35.49 -9.69 4.06
CA GLN A 52 34.93 -8.80 5.10
C GLN A 52 33.40 -8.94 5.22
N HIS A 53 32.72 -9.11 4.08
CA HIS A 53 31.26 -9.21 4.01
C HIS A 53 30.74 -10.65 3.85
N ALA A 54 31.58 -11.66 3.97
CA ALA A 54 31.27 -13.08 3.80
C ALA A 54 30.55 -13.40 2.47
N VAL A 55 31.01 -12.78 1.37
CA VAL A 55 30.44 -12.95 0.02
C VAL A 55 31.39 -13.77 -0.83
N SER A 56 30.88 -14.85 -1.43
CA SER A 56 31.65 -15.73 -2.34
C SER A 56 31.33 -15.52 -3.81
N LEU A 57 30.34 -14.65 -4.15
CA LEU A 57 29.82 -14.43 -5.49
C LEU A 57 30.14 -13.01 -5.99
N ALA A 58 30.46 -12.90 -7.28
CA ALA A 58 30.59 -11.61 -7.98
C ALA A 58 29.68 -11.58 -9.21
N PRO A 59 29.15 -10.39 -9.61
CA PRO A 59 29.34 -9.11 -8.92
C PRO A 59 28.57 -9.01 -7.62
N PHE A 60 29.03 -8.18 -6.70
CA PHE A 60 28.24 -7.73 -5.57
C PHE A 60 28.38 -6.21 -5.37
N PHE A 61 27.45 -5.64 -4.66
CA PHE A 61 27.34 -4.18 -4.44
C PHE A 61 27.36 -3.89 -2.95
N VAL A 62 28.16 -2.93 -2.56
CA VAL A 62 28.19 -2.41 -1.19
C VAL A 62 27.55 -1.02 -1.22
N PHE A 63 26.47 -0.86 -0.49
CA PHE A 63 25.81 0.42 -0.27
C PHE A 63 26.18 0.87 1.13
N ASP A 64 26.95 1.93 1.23
CA ASP A 64 27.36 2.53 2.49
C ASP A 64 26.61 3.84 2.68
N ALA A 65 25.69 3.87 3.63
CA ALA A 65 24.97 5.06 4.04
C ALA A 65 25.34 5.37 5.50
N HIS A 66 26.23 6.35 5.69
CA HIS A 66 26.62 6.85 7.01
C HIS A 66 27.25 5.79 7.96
N GLY A 67 28.02 4.83 7.39
CA GLY A 67 28.75 3.85 8.17
C GLY A 67 27.99 2.53 8.41
N ASP A 68 26.82 2.38 7.85
CA ASP A 68 26.06 1.11 7.86
C ASP A 68 26.10 0.50 6.45
N ALA A 69 27.12 -0.37 6.23
CA ALA A 69 27.38 -0.98 4.94
C ALA A 69 26.49 -2.21 4.69
N ARG A 70 25.63 -2.12 3.70
CA ARG A 70 24.75 -3.21 3.27
C ARG A 70 25.21 -3.82 1.95
N VAL A 71 25.25 -5.16 1.87
CA VAL A 71 25.68 -5.89 0.68
C VAL A 71 24.52 -6.47 -0.09
N VAL A 72 24.56 -6.30 -1.42
CA VAL A 72 23.57 -6.84 -2.37
C VAL A 72 24.30 -7.65 -3.44
N THR A 73 23.97 -8.94 -3.57
CA THR A 73 24.59 -9.86 -4.52
C THR A 73 23.79 -10.03 -5.84
N SER A 74 22.63 -9.40 -5.94
CA SER A 74 21.79 -9.42 -7.14
C SER A 74 21.90 -8.11 -7.91
N ALA A 75 22.32 -8.14 -9.17
CA ALA A 75 22.40 -6.96 -10.02
C ALA A 75 21.02 -6.28 -10.23
N LEU A 76 19.93 -7.05 -10.34
CA LEU A 76 18.58 -6.51 -10.45
C LEU A 76 18.14 -5.78 -9.17
N ARG A 77 18.46 -6.34 -8.02
CA ARG A 77 18.17 -5.70 -6.73
C ARG A 77 19.01 -4.43 -6.54
N ALA A 78 20.29 -4.48 -6.91
CA ALA A 78 21.16 -3.29 -6.90
C ALA A 78 20.63 -2.20 -7.85
N ALA A 79 20.17 -2.57 -9.05
CA ALA A 79 19.54 -1.62 -9.97
C ALA A 79 18.29 -0.96 -9.38
N LYS A 80 17.45 -1.71 -8.65
CA LYS A 80 16.27 -1.16 -7.95
C LYS A 80 16.70 -0.15 -6.87
N GLU A 81 17.71 -0.46 -6.08
CA GLU A 81 18.23 0.43 -5.05
C GLU A 81 18.88 1.70 -5.63
N LEU A 82 19.64 1.54 -6.71
CA LEU A 82 20.20 2.68 -7.46
C LEU A 82 19.09 3.54 -8.09
N SER A 83 17.99 2.97 -8.55
CA SER A 83 16.84 3.70 -9.06
C SER A 83 16.12 4.47 -7.96
N ALA A 84 15.87 3.84 -6.80
CA ALA A 84 15.28 4.52 -5.65
C ALA A 84 16.13 5.71 -5.17
N ALA A 85 17.47 5.57 -5.17
CA ALA A 85 18.37 6.68 -4.92
C ALA A 85 18.31 7.77 -6.02
N LYS A 86 17.84 7.45 -7.25
CA LYS A 86 17.62 8.44 -8.32
C LYS A 86 16.42 9.35 -8.01
N GLU A 87 15.36 8.81 -7.51
CA GLU A 87 14.19 9.59 -7.11
C GLU A 87 14.52 10.54 -5.95
N LEU A 88 15.37 10.08 -5.01
CA LEU A 88 15.89 10.92 -3.91
C LEU A 88 16.83 12.03 -4.36
N SER A 89 17.62 11.84 -5.43
CA SER A 89 18.59 12.85 -5.90
C SER A 89 18.04 13.77 -6.99
N SER A 90 17.07 13.36 -7.80
CA SER A 90 16.38 14.23 -8.75
C SER A 90 15.45 15.22 -8.06
N SER A 91 14.89 14.84 -6.91
CA SER A 91 14.12 15.74 -6.06
C SER A 91 14.99 16.79 -5.34
N ALA A 92 16.32 16.64 -5.32
CA ALA A 92 17.23 17.60 -4.68
C ALA A 92 17.68 18.75 -5.61
N LEU A 93 17.36 18.71 -6.92
CA LEU A 93 17.70 19.76 -7.88
C LEU A 93 16.54 20.65 -8.29
N ASP A 94 15.30 20.22 -8.04
CA ASP A 94 14.12 21.06 -8.15
C ASP A 94 13.52 21.21 -6.74
N GLY A 95 13.92 22.27 -6.04
CA GLY A 95 13.28 22.87 -4.88
C GLY A 95 12.35 22.01 -4.02
N VAL A 96 12.74 20.78 -3.64
CA VAL A 96 11.99 20.01 -2.67
C VAL A 96 12.41 20.48 -1.29
N THR A 97 11.61 21.36 -0.74
CA THR A 97 11.47 21.55 0.70
C THR A 97 11.52 20.19 1.40
N SER A 98 12.32 20.09 2.46
CA SER A 98 12.26 19.01 3.47
C SER A 98 10.82 18.55 3.66
N PRO A 99 10.54 17.24 3.98
CA PRO A 99 9.18 16.84 4.30
C PRO A 99 8.66 17.87 5.29
N SER A 100 7.66 18.62 4.86
CA SER A 100 7.02 19.63 5.70
C SER A 100 6.67 18.94 7.01
N PRO A 101 6.87 19.58 8.17
CA PRO A 101 6.49 19.00 9.44
C PRO A 101 5.06 18.48 9.30
N PRO A 102 4.71 17.33 9.92
CA PRO A 102 3.42 16.70 9.71
C PRO A 102 2.34 17.78 9.75
N THR A 103 1.53 17.84 8.69
CA THR A 103 0.52 18.90 8.53
C THR A 103 -0.47 18.75 9.67
N THR A 104 -0.20 19.45 10.78
CA THR A 104 -1.13 19.50 11.90
C THR A 104 -2.24 20.44 11.50
N ILE A 105 -3.47 19.95 11.52
CA ILE A 105 -4.66 20.75 11.24
C ILE A 105 -5.43 21.02 12.54
N ASP A 106 -6.06 22.18 12.64
CA ASP A 106 -7.09 22.41 13.65
C ASP A 106 -8.31 21.58 13.25
N LEU A 107 -8.57 20.51 14.00
CA LEU A 107 -9.64 19.55 13.67
C LEU A 107 -11.03 20.19 13.71
N ALA A 108 -11.26 21.11 14.66
CA ALA A 108 -12.56 21.77 14.78
C ALA A 108 -12.82 22.72 13.61
N GLN A 109 -11.82 23.52 13.26
CA GLN A 109 -11.90 24.42 12.12
C GLN A 109 -12.05 23.63 10.81
N ALA A 110 -11.22 22.59 10.61
CA ALA A 110 -11.27 21.77 9.40
C ALA A 110 -12.63 21.07 9.24
N ARG A 111 -13.22 20.54 10.31
CA ARG A 111 -14.56 19.96 10.28
C ARG A 111 -15.63 20.97 9.91
N ALA A 112 -15.54 22.20 10.42
CA ALA A 112 -16.49 23.27 10.05
C ALA A 112 -16.39 23.66 8.58
N GLU A 113 -15.18 23.78 8.05
CA GLU A 113 -14.93 24.03 6.62
C GLU A 113 -15.50 22.89 5.75
N LEU A 114 -15.14 21.65 6.07
CA LEU A 114 -15.52 20.48 5.29
C LEU A 114 -17.02 20.17 5.33
N ALA A 115 -17.73 20.55 6.40
CA ALA A 115 -19.16 20.30 6.52
C ALA A 115 -20.01 20.96 5.43
N THR A 116 -19.47 21.99 4.77
CA THR A 116 -20.17 22.74 3.71
C THR A 116 -19.79 22.26 2.30
N LEU A 117 -18.81 21.36 2.20
CA LEU A 117 -18.26 20.91 0.92
C LEU A 117 -18.93 19.62 0.43
N THR A 118 -18.99 19.47 -0.89
CA THR A 118 -19.37 18.23 -1.55
C THR A 118 -18.22 17.20 -1.45
N PRO A 119 -18.48 15.89 -1.58
CA PRO A 119 -17.42 14.89 -1.54
C PRO A 119 -16.24 15.13 -2.49
N PRO A 120 -16.42 15.53 -3.76
CA PRO A 120 -15.30 15.90 -4.62
C PRO A 120 -14.47 17.07 -4.08
N GLU A 121 -15.11 18.08 -3.50
CA GLU A 121 -14.43 19.23 -2.88
C GLU A 121 -13.68 18.83 -1.62
N VAL A 122 -14.22 17.91 -0.80
CA VAL A 122 -13.53 17.33 0.36
C VAL A 122 -12.27 16.57 -0.07
N VAL A 123 -12.37 15.75 -1.14
CA VAL A 123 -11.22 15.05 -1.71
C VAL A 123 -10.15 16.05 -2.15
N GLY A 124 -10.51 17.07 -2.94
CA GLY A 124 -9.61 18.13 -3.39
C GLY A 124 -8.94 18.86 -2.22
N TRP A 125 -9.73 19.27 -1.19
CA TRP A 125 -9.23 19.92 0.02
C TRP A 125 -8.18 19.08 0.74
N ALA A 126 -8.44 17.79 0.89
CA ALA A 126 -7.52 16.87 1.57
C ALA A 126 -6.23 16.66 0.75
N LEU A 127 -6.34 16.48 -0.57
CA LEU A 127 -5.19 16.30 -1.45
C LEU A 127 -4.30 17.54 -1.52
N THR A 128 -4.88 18.73 -1.60
CA THR A 128 -4.12 19.99 -1.58
C THR A 128 -3.31 20.15 -0.29
N ARG A 129 -3.83 19.69 0.86
CA ARG A 129 -3.15 19.83 2.15
C ARG A 129 -2.12 18.74 2.45
N PHE A 130 -2.38 17.52 2.06
CA PHE A 130 -1.57 16.35 2.43
C PHE A 130 -0.74 15.80 1.28
N GLY A 131 -1.12 16.07 0.02
CA GLY A 131 -0.40 15.63 -1.17
C GLY A 131 -0.04 14.14 -1.13
N SER A 132 1.22 13.83 -1.41
CA SER A 132 1.75 12.45 -1.41
C SER A 132 1.77 11.77 -0.03
N THR A 133 1.48 12.52 1.06
CA THR A 133 1.35 11.94 2.41
C THR A 133 -0.09 11.47 2.72
N LEU A 134 -1.02 11.59 1.76
CA LEU A 134 -2.37 11.03 1.83
C LEU A 134 -2.47 9.77 0.98
N GLY A 135 -2.98 8.70 1.57
CA GLY A 135 -3.26 7.44 0.87
C GLY A 135 -4.76 7.16 0.76
N ILE A 136 -5.26 6.87 -0.43
CA ILE A 136 -6.65 6.39 -0.62
C ILE A 136 -6.64 4.88 -0.49
N ALA A 137 -7.39 4.36 0.48
CA ALA A 137 -7.58 2.91 0.64
C ALA A 137 -8.54 2.41 -0.44
N PHE A 138 -8.15 1.36 -1.16
CA PHE A 138 -8.96 0.78 -2.22
C PHE A 138 -9.40 -0.64 -1.85
N SER A 139 -10.71 -0.86 -1.75
CA SER A 139 -11.30 -2.20 -1.48
C SER A 139 -12.63 -2.44 -2.19
N GLY A 140 -13.37 -1.40 -2.57
CA GLY A 140 -14.72 -1.53 -3.13
C GLY A 140 -15.14 -0.36 -4.02
N ALA A 141 -16.40 -0.34 -4.37
CA ALA A 141 -17.00 0.63 -5.30
C ALA A 141 -16.90 2.09 -4.78
N GLU A 142 -17.15 2.30 -3.49
CA GLU A 142 -17.04 3.59 -2.83
C GLU A 142 -15.63 4.17 -2.95
N ASP A 143 -14.62 3.32 -2.77
CA ASP A 143 -13.23 3.76 -2.83
C ASP A 143 -12.83 4.15 -4.25
N VAL A 144 -13.37 3.47 -5.29
CA VAL A 144 -13.12 3.88 -6.69
C VAL A 144 -13.82 5.19 -7.02
N ALA A 145 -14.98 5.47 -6.43
CA ALA A 145 -15.58 6.80 -6.54
C ALA A 145 -14.65 7.88 -5.98
N LEU A 146 -13.95 7.63 -4.87
CA LEU A 146 -12.94 8.55 -4.32
C LEU A 146 -11.72 8.67 -5.23
N ILE A 147 -11.23 7.56 -5.81
CA ILE A 147 -10.13 7.57 -6.79
C ILE A 147 -10.53 8.40 -8.02
N HIS A 148 -11.77 8.29 -8.49
CA HIS A 148 -12.29 9.09 -9.58
C HIS A 148 -12.31 10.59 -9.24
N MET A 149 -12.81 10.97 -8.06
CA MET A 149 -12.80 12.34 -7.58
C MET A 149 -11.38 12.89 -7.49
N ALA A 150 -10.44 12.10 -6.97
CA ALA A 150 -9.03 12.44 -6.89
C ALA A 150 -8.40 12.65 -8.28
N ALA A 151 -8.65 11.74 -9.22
CA ALA A 151 -8.17 11.88 -10.60
C ALA A 151 -8.72 13.15 -11.29
N LYS A 152 -9.96 13.53 -11.00
CA LYS A 152 -10.57 14.77 -11.51
C LYS A 152 -10.04 16.04 -10.86
N SER A 153 -9.50 15.98 -9.66
CA SER A 153 -8.97 17.17 -8.97
C SER A 153 -7.69 17.71 -9.62
N GLY A 154 -6.97 16.88 -10.37
CA GLY A 154 -5.67 17.22 -10.95
C GLY A 154 -4.50 17.19 -9.95
N GLU A 155 -4.77 16.90 -8.69
CA GLU A 155 -3.76 16.76 -7.64
C GLU A 155 -3.09 15.37 -7.70
N SER A 156 -1.85 15.27 -7.22
CA SER A 156 -1.20 13.98 -7.07
C SER A 156 -1.73 13.23 -5.84
N PHE A 157 -1.97 11.93 -5.99
CA PHE A 157 -2.48 11.08 -4.90
C PHE A 157 -1.87 9.68 -4.95
N ARG A 158 -1.92 8.98 -3.83
CA ARG A 158 -1.48 7.59 -3.71
C ARG A 158 -2.67 6.70 -3.42
N VAL A 159 -2.65 5.50 -4.00
CA VAL A 159 -3.68 4.47 -3.78
C VAL A 159 -3.01 3.23 -3.23
N PHE A 160 -3.59 2.62 -2.21
CA PHE A 160 -3.13 1.34 -1.70
C PHE A 160 -4.29 0.35 -1.56
N CYS A 161 -3.99 -0.93 -1.75
CA CYS A 161 -4.95 -2.03 -1.63
C CYS A 161 -4.37 -3.15 -0.76
N LEU A 162 -5.20 -3.75 0.07
CA LEU A 162 -4.81 -4.90 0.90
C LEU A 162 -5.12 -6.20 0.16
N ASP A 163 -4.10 -6.90 -0.30
CA ASP A 163 -4.28 -8.28 -0.75
C ASP A 163 -4.15 -9.24 0.43
N THR A 164 -5.24 -9.82 0.83
CA THR A 164 -5.29 -10.79 1.93
C THR A 164 -4.79 -12.18 1.56
N GLY A 165 -4.48 -12.42 0.28
CA GLY A 165 -4.23 -13.74 -0.31
C GLY A 165 -5.50 -14.59 -0.42
N ARG A 166 -6.70 -13.97 -0.32
CA ARG A 166 -8.02 -14.63 -0.37
C ARG A 166 -9.08 -13.75 -1.04
N LEU A 167 -8.67 -12.86 -1.92
CA LEU A 167 -9.61 -12.06 -2.69
C LEU A 167 -10.25 -12.92 -3.79
N HIS A 168 -11.44 -12.51 -4.24
CA HIS A 168 -12.07 -13.10 -5.43
C HIS A 168 -11.22 -12.84 -6.68
N ALA A 169 -11.24 -13.73 -7.65
CA ALA A 169 -10.58 -13.52 -8.94
C ALA A 169 -11.06 -12.25 -9.64
N GLU A 170 -12.35 -11.94 -9.53
CA GLU A 170 -13.02 -10.73 -10.00
C GLU A 170 -12.43 -9.47 -9.38
N THR A 171 -12.07 -9.54 -8.09
CA THR A 171 -11.43 -8.40 -7.39
C THR A 171 -10.05 -8.11 -7.95
N TYR A 172 -9.24 -9.12 -8.28
CA TYR A 172 -7.94 -8.90 -8.93
C TYR A 172 -8.10 -8.29 -10.32
N ARG A 173 -9.05 -8.78 -11.12
CA ARG A 173 -9.37 -8.19 -12.43
C ARG A 173 -9.85 -6.74 -12.30
N PHE A 174 -10.65 -6.46 -11.28
CA PHE A 174 -11.15 -5.13 -10.99
C PHE A 174 -10.03 -4.16 -10.58
N ILE A 175 -9.09 -4.58 -9.71
CA ILE A 175 -7.92 -3.78 -9.34
C ILE A 175 -7.13 -3.38 -10.59
N GLU A 176 -6.86 -4.34 -11.47
CA GLU A 176 -6.12 -4.08 -12.70
C GLU A 176 -6.89 -3.17 -13.66
N LYS A 177 -8.22 -3.33 -13.76
CA LYS A 177 -9.11 -2.45 -14.54
C LYS A 177 -9.05 -1.01 -14.04
N VAL A 178 -9.10 -0.79 -12.71
CA VAL A 178 -9.00 0.54 -12.09
C VAL A 178 -7.63 1.16 -12.35
N ARG A 179 -6.54 0.37 -12.17
CA ARG A 179 -5.16 0.80 -12.44
C ARG A 179 -5.01 1.31 -13.88
N GLN A 180 -5.52 0.56 -14.85
CA GLN A 180 -5.45 0.94 -16.27
C GLN A 180 -6.35 2.12 -16.61
N HIS A 181 -7.57 2.16 -16.06
CA HIS A 181 -8.56 3.21 -16.37
C HIS A 181 -8.10 4.60 -15.94
N TYR A 182 -7.47 4.70 -14.76
CA TYR A 182 -6.99 5.99 -14.23
C TYR A 182 -5.50 6.24 -14.49
N GLY A 183 -4.75 5.26 -14.97
CA GLY A 183 -3.30 5.36 -15.15
C GLY A 183 -2.55 5.54 -13.83
N VAL A 184 -3.09 5.03 -12.72
CA VAL A 184 -2.52 5.20 -11.37
C VAL A 184 -1.75 3.97 -10.92
N GLU A 185 -0.73 4.18 -10.10
CA GLU A 185 -0.08 3.09 -9.38
C GLU A 185 -0.93 2.71 -8.16
N ILE A 186 -1.15 1.40 -7.97
CA ILE A 186 -1.85 0.87 -6.80
C ILE A 186 -0.86 0.06 -5.98
N GLU A 187 -0.53 0.55 -4.78
CA GLU A 187 0.37 -0.12 -3.86
C GLU A 187 -0.31 -1.36 -3.26
N MET A 188 0.10 -2.55 -3.71
CA MET A 188 -0.45 -3.82 -3.20
C MET A 188 0.27 -4.22 -1.91
N LEU A 189 -0.49 -4.39 -0.84
CA LEU A 189 0.02 -4.72 0.49
C LEU A 189 -0.39 -6.13 0.89
N PHE A 190 0.60 -6.97 1.12
CA PHE A 190 0.42 -8.39 1.47
C PHE A 190 0.63 -8.61 2.97
N PRO A 191 -0.02 -9.63 3.57
CA PRO A 191 0.29 -10.07 4.92
C PRO A 191 1.70 -10.63 5.00
N ASP A 192 2.28 -10.60 6.20
CA ASP A 192 3.55 -11.26 6.46
C ASP A 192 3.43 -12.78 6.30
N ALA A 193 4.29 -13.37 5.49
CA ALA A 193 4.20 -14.79 5.13
C ALA A 193 4.33 -15.69 6.36
N LEU A 194 5.28 -15.41 7.27
CA LEU A 194 5.50 -16.23 8.47
C LEU A 194 4.29 -16.17 9.41
N SER A 195 3.66 -15.00 9.54
CA SER A 195 2.45 -14.85 10.34
C SER A 195 1.29 -15.66 9.77
N VAL A 196 1.12 -15.66 8.44
CA VAL A 196 0.10 -16.48 7.76
C VAL A 196 0.40 -17.97 7.94
N GLU A 197 1.62 -18.40 7.71
CA GLU A 197 2.04 -19.80 7.90
C GLU A 197 1.81 -20.27 9.34
N SER A 198 2.16 -19.43 10.33
CA SER A 198 1.94 -19.72 11.74
C SER A 198 0.45 -19.90 12.06
N LEU A 199 -0.40 -18.99 11.57
CA LEU A 199 -1.84 -19.09 11.74
C LEU A 199 -2.38 -20.38 11.15
N VAL A 200 -2.03 -20.67 9.89
CA VAL A 200 -2.51 -21.86 9.17
C VAL A 200 -2.01 -23.16 9.83
N ARG A 201 -0.74 -23.19 10.27
CA ARG A 201 -0.17 -24.36 10.98
C ARG A 201 -0.90 -24.65 12.29
N LYS A 202 -1.27 -23.60 13.03
CA LYS A 202 -1.95 -23.75 14.32
C LYS A 202 -3.41 -24.10 14.22
N LYS A 203 -4.11 -23.51 13.26
CA LYS A 203 -5.59 -23.51 13.24
C LYS A 203 -6.22 -24.00 11.93
N GLY A 204 -5.39 -24.25 10.90
CA GLY A 204 -5.88 -24.63 9.57
C GLY A 204 -6.31 -23.42 8.73
N LEU A 205 -6.78 -23.73 7.51
CA LEU A 205 -7.08 -22.71 6.50
C LEU A 205 -8.40 -21.97 6.76
N PHE A 206 -9.32 -22.57 7.49
CA PHE A 206 -10.71 -22.12 7.62
C PHE A 206 -11.18 -21.95 9.07
N SER A 207 -10.26 -21.81 10.02
CA SER A 207 -10.57 -21.65 11.45
C SER A 207 -11.51 -20.48 11.77
N PHE A 208 -11.57 -19.48 10.90
CA PHE A 208 -12.46 -18.34 11.07
C PHE A 208 -13.96 -18.68 10.99
N TYR A 209 -14.32 -19.87 10.52
CA TYR A 209 -15.69 -20.38 10.61
C TYR A 209 -16.03 -20.90 12.01
N ASP A 210 -15.02 -21.40 12.74
CA ASP A 210 -15.19 -22.03 14.06
C ASP A 210 -14.94 -21.04 15.21
N ASP A 211 -13.90 -20.22 15.10
CA ASP A 211 -13.43 -19.32 16.19
C ASP A 211 -13.56 -17.82 15.86
N GLY A 212 -14.28 -17.51 14.78
CA GLY A 212 -14.51 -16.15 14.32
C GLY A 212 -13.38 -15.57 13.47
N HIS A 213 -13.69 -14.52 12.73
CA HIS A 213 -12.82 -13.97 11.70
C HIS A 213 -11.69 -13.07 12.23
N HIS A 214 -11.73 -12.62 13.50
CA HIS A 214 -10.89 -11.55 14.02
C HIS A 214 -9.39 -11.84 13.93
N GLU A 215 -8.92 -13.04 14.28
CA GLU A 215 -7.50 -13.38 14.23
C GLU A 215 -7.01 -13.43 12.77
N CYS A 216 -7.78 -14.05 11.87
CA CYS A 216 -7.47 -14.08 10.45
C CYS A 216 -7.39 -12.65 9.87
N CYS A 217 -8.36 -11.78 10.18
CA CYS A 217 -8.33 -10.39 9.76
C CYS A 217 -7.19 -9.61 10.41
N GLY A 218 -6.85 -9.89 11.67
CA GLY A 218 -5.70 -9.31 12.37
C GLY A 218 -4.41 -9.50 11.58
N VAL A 219 -4.13 -10.76 11.19
CA VAL A 219 -2.94 -11.12 10.42
C VAL A 219 -2.99 -10.61 8.98
N ARG A 220 -4.14 -10.79 8.29
CA ARG A 220 -4.22 -10.59 6.84
C ARG A 220 -4.62 -9.18 6.41
N LYS A 221 -5.18 -8.37 7.32
CA LYS A 221 -5.68 -7.01 7.01
C LYS A 221 -5.12 -5.96 7.96
N VAL A 222 -5.32 -6.11 9.27
CA VAL A 222 -4.97 -5.07 10.24
C VAL A 222 -3.46 -4.84 10.31
N ALA A 223 -2.66 -5.90 10.33
CA ALA A 223 -1.20 -5.79 10.36
C ALA A 223 -0.63 -5.13 9.08
N PRO A 224 -1.02 -5.54 7.84
CA PRO A 224 -0.63 -4.83 6.62
C PRO A 224 -1.09 -3.37 6.58
N LEU A 225 -2.34 -3.08 7.00
CA LEU A 225 -2.84 -1.72 7.06
C LEU A 225 -2.00 -0.84 8.00
N ARG A 226 -1.69 -1.34 9.20
CA ARG A 226 -0.84 -0.62 10.15
C ARG A 226 0.54 -0.29 9.57
N ARG A 227 1.12 -1.23 8.81
CA ARG A 227 2.39 -1.01 8.11
C ARG A 227 2.27 0.07 7.02
N ALA A 228 1.18 0.05 6.24
CA ALA A 228 0.92 1.08 5.23
C ALA A 228 0.77 2.47 5.87
N LEU A 229 -0.12 2.56 6.86
CA LEU A 229 -0.49 3.84 7.47
C LEU A 229 0.67 4.51 8.22
N SER A 230 1.70 3.76 8.61
CA SER A 230 2.91 4.35 9.21
C SER A 230 3.67 5.30 8.27
N GLY A 231 3.41 5.23 6.97
CA GLY A 231 4.01 6.10 5.95
C GLY A 231 3.11 7.27 5.50
N PHE A 232 1.94 7.45 6.12
CA PHE A 232 0.99 8.50 5.76
C PHE A 232 0.72 9.45 6.93
N ALA A 233 0.43 10.72 6.62
CA ALA A 233 -0.12 11.70 7.56
C ALA A 233 -1.66 11.68 7.57
N ALA A 234 -2.25 11.26 6.45
CA ALA A 234 -3.70 11.11 6.30
C ALA A 234 -4.03 9.90 5.41
N TRP A 235 -5.22 9.36 5.57
CA TRP A 235 -5.77 8.38 4.66
C TRP A 235 -7.26 8.60 4.43
N MET A 236 -7.78 8.03 3.35
CA MET A 236 -9.15 8.24 2.90
C MET A 236 -9.84 6.92 2.65
N THR A 237 -11.10 6.82 3.05
CA THR A 237 -11.93 5.61 2.87
C THR A 237 -13.32 5.96 2.37
N GLY A 238 -13.94 5.04 1.64
CA GLY A 238 -15.34 5.13 1.20
C GLY A 238 -16.37 4.72 2.26
N GLN A 239 -16.06 4.87 3.55
CA GLN A 239 -17.03 4.54 4.59
C GLN A 239 -18.23 5.47 4.58
N ARG A 240 -19.42 4.90 4.80
CA ARG A 240 -20.70 5.60 4.89
C ARG A 240 -21.43 5.22 6.19
N ARG A 241 -22.22 6.14 6.74
CA ARG A 241 -22.97 5.89 7.97
C ARG A 241 -24.06 4.82 7.80
N ASP A 242 -24.66 4.76 6.61
CA ASP A 242 -25.75 3.81 6.33
C ASP A 242 -25.28 2.39 6.00
N GLN A 243 -23.96 2.14 5.87
CA GLN A 243 -23.43 0.82 5.54
C GLN A 243 -23.66 -0.23 6.63
N SER A 244 -23.71 0.16 7.90
CA SER A 244 -24.05 -0.72 9.02
C SER A 244 -24.34 0.08 10.29
N PRO A 245 -25.09 -0.50 11.26
CA PRO A 245 -25.29 0.12 12.56
C PRO A 245 -23.96 0.46 13.29
N THR A 246 -22.91 -0.31 13.06
CA THR A 246 -21.57 -0.07 13.64
C THR A 246 -20.86 1.15 13.07
N ARG A 247 -21.40 1.74 11.97
CA ARG A 247 -20.84 2.90 11.26
C ARG A 247 -21.67 4.17 11.41
N SER A 248 -22.75 4.16 12.19
CA SER A 248 -23.62 5.33 12.40
C SER A 248 -22.88 6.62 12.76
N ASP A 249 -21.75 6.49 13.47
CA ASP A 249 -20.96 7.61 13.99
C ASP A 249 -19.71 7.91 13.17
N VAL A 250 -19.67 7.46 11.90
CA VAL A 250 -18.54 7.78 11.01
C VAL A 250 -18.51 9.29 10.75
N GLU A 251 -17.41 9.92 11.12
CA GLU A 251 -17.16 11.34 10.89
C GLU A 251 -16.53 11.56 9.53
N LEU A 252 -16.80 12.72 8.92
CA LEU A 252 -16.20 13.12 7.66
C LEU A 252 -14.68 13.25 7.79
N LEU A 253 -14.20 13.75 8.93
CA LEU A 253 -12.79 13.87 9.29
C LEU A 253 -12.61 13.48 10.76
N GLU A 254 -11.69 12.57 11.03
CA GLU A 254 -11.35 12.13 12.39
C GLU A 254 -9.85 11.94 12.58
N GLU A 255 -9.38 12.01 13.82
CA GLU A 255 -8.06 11.49 14.21
C GLU A 255 -8.18 9.97 14.37
N ASP A 256 -7.35 9.22 13.63
CA ASP A 256 -7.37 7.77 13.72
C ASP A 256 -6.51 7.26 14.86
N ALA A 257 -7.04 7.35 16.10
CA ALA A 257 -6.35 6.90 17.29
C ALA A 257 -5.98 5.40 17.27
N ALA A 258 -6.71 4.57 16.49
CA ALA A 258 -6.44 3.13 16.39
C ALA A 258 -5.12 2.84 15.65
N PHE A 259 -4.73 3.71 14.72
CA PHE A 259 -3.55 3.54 13.89
C PHE A 259 -2.46 4.59 14.11
N THR A 260 -2.71 5.71 14.79
CA THR A 260 -1.72 6.75 15.11
C THR A 260 -0.50 6.19 15.88
N GLY A 261 -0.69 5.22 16.76
CA GLY A 261 0.44 4.64 17.50
C GLY A 261 1.11 5.64 18.46
N LYS A 262 2.47 5.67 18.45
CA LYS A 262 3.29 6.64 19.20
C LYS A 262 3.80 7.79 18.32
N GLY A 263 3.42 7.79 17.06
CA GLY A 263 3.86 8.76 16.06
C GLY A 263 3.02 10.03 16.01
N PRO A 264 3.19 10.84 14.94
CA PRO A 264 2.34 11.98 14.63
C PRO A 264 0.87 11.56 14.50
N VAL A 265 -0.05 12.51 14.68
CA VAL A 265 -1.48 12.28 14.48
C VAL A 265 -1.72 11.81 13.04
N LEU A 266 -2.47 10.73 12.89
CA LEU A 266 -2.95 10.23 11.62
C LEU A 266 -4.40 10.70 11.43
N TYR A 267 -4.66 11.41 10.34
CA TYR A 267 -6.00 11.85 10.00
C TYR A 267 -6.71 10.87 9.09
N LYS A 268 -8.01 10.69 9.29
CA LYS A 268 -8.84 9.84 8.45
C LYS A 268 -10.00 10.63 7.88
N PHE A 269 -10.13 10.58 6.57
CA PHE A 269 -11.21 11.21 5.81
C PHE A 269 -12.20 10.15 5.32
N ASN A 270 -13.48 10.45 5.47
CA ASN A 270 -14.58 9.65 4.94
C ASN A 270 -15.51 10.57 4.13
N PRO A 271 -15.12 11.00 2.91
CA PRO A 271 -15.86 12.00 2.13
C PRO A 271 -17.30 11.59 1.83
N LEU A 272 -17.56 10.28 1.75
CA LEU A 272 -18.88 9.72 1.47
C LEU A 272 -19.70 9.44 2.73
N ALA A 273 -19.27 9.87 3.93
CA ALA A 273 -19.93 9.54 5.20
C ALA A 273 -21.43 9.83 5.21
N GLY A 274 -21.87 10.89 4.54
CA GLY A 274 -23.28 11.30 4.45
C GLY A 274 -24.03 10.73 3.25
N TRP A 275 -23.38 10.01 2.34
CA TRP A 275 -24.05 9.47 1.15
C TRP A 275 -24.78 8.16 1.46
N SER A 276 -25.94 7.99 0.82
CA SER A 276 -26.63 6.72 0.75
C SER A 276 -26.00 5.81 -0.30
N GLN A 277 -26.29 4.50 -0.22
CA GLN A 277 -25.88 3.53 -1.23
C GLN A 277 -26.39 3.94 -2.63
N SER A 278 -27.64 4.44 -2.74
CA SER A 278 -28.20 4.87 -4.01
C SER A 278 -27.41 6.04 -4.62
N GLN A 279 -27.00 7.03 -3.81
CA GLN A 279 -26.20 8.16 -4.26
C GLN A 279 -24.81 7.72 -4.78
N VAL A 280 -24.18 6.75 -4.11
CA VAL A 280 -22.90 6.18 -4.60
C VAL A 280 -23.11 5.55 -5.99
N TRP A 281 -24.14 4.72 -6.15
CA TRP A 281 -24.39 4.05 -7.43
C TRP A 281 -24.88 4.99 -8.53
N GLU A 282 -25.64 6.03 -8.20
CA GLU A 282 -25.99 7.10 -9.14
C GLU A 282 -24.73 7.80 -9.65
N TYR A 283 -23.81 8.13 -8.76
CA TYR A 283 -22.52 8.75 -9.11
C TYR A 283 -21.67 7.82 -9.98
N ILE A 284 -21.52 6.55 -9.59
CA ILE A 284 -20.76 5.56 -10.35
C ILE A 284 -21.27 5.42 -11.77
N ARG A 285 -22.61 5.38 -11.96
CA ARG A 285 -23.23 5.25 -13.28
C ARG A 285 -23.11 6.55 -14.09
N ALA A 286 -23.36 7.70 -13.47
CA ALA A 286 -23.30 9.01 -14.14
C ALA A 286 -21.88 9.30 -14.68
N GLU A 287 -20.86 8.92 -13.94
CA GLU A 287 -19.46 9.16 -14.28
C GLU A 287 -18.78 7.98 -15.01
N ASN A 288 -19.52 6.90 -15.29
CA ASN A 288 -19.00 5.66 -15.91
C ASN A 288 -17.79 5.09 -15.17
N ILE A 289 -17.83 5.10 -13.84
CA ILE A 289 -16.76 4.60 -12.98
C ILE A 289 -16.72 3.07 -13.06
N PRO A 290 -15.54 2.46 -13.25
CA PRO A 290 -15.42 1.00 -13.22
C PRO A 290 -15.76 0.45 -11.83
N TYR A 291 -16.48 -0.66 -11.79
CA TYR A 291 -16.81 -1.38 -10.56
C TYR A 291 -16.57 -2.87 -10.72
N ASN A 292 -16.59 -3.62 -9.60
CA ASN A 292 -16.39 -5.06 -9.58
C ASN A 292 -17.64 -5.79 -10.10
N GLU A 293 -17.46 -6.68 -11.07
CA GLU A 293 -18.54 -7.42 -11.73
C GLU A 293 -19.38 -8.28 -10.78
N LEU A 294 -18.84 -8.67 -9.61
CA LEU A 294 -19.61 -9.37 -8.57
C LEU A 294 -20.82 -8.56 -8.07
N HIS A 295 -20.85 -7.24 -8.24
CA HIS A 295 -22.01 -6.44 -7.89
C HIS A 295 -23.23 -6.80 -8.77
N ASP A 296 -23.00 -7.16 -10.04
CA ASP A 296 -24.04 -7.60 -10.96
C ASP A 296 -24.57 -9.02 -10.60
N GLU A 297 -23.79 -9.77 -9.83
CA GLU A 297 -24.14 -11.10 -9.30
C GLU A 297 -24.81 -11.03 -7.90
N GLY A 298 -25.11 -9.81 -7.42
CA GLY A 298 -25.79 -9.60 -6.14
C GLY A 298 -24.89 -9.50 -4.92
N PHE A 299 -23.56 -9.37 -5.10
CA PHE A 299 -22.65 -9.08 -4.00
C PHE A 299 -22.67 -7.58 -3.71
N ILE A 300 -23.45 -7.14 -2.73
CA ILE A 300 -23.54 -5.71 -2.39
C ILE A 300 -22.26 -5.22 -1.66
N SER A 301 -21.69 -6.04 -0.78
CA SER A 301 -20.45 -5.75 -0.07
C SER A 301 -19.45 -6.87 -0.30
N ILE A 302 -18.31 -6.55 -0.90
CA ILE A 302 -17.29 -7.53 -1.31
C ILE A 302 -16.11 -7.51 -0.35
N GLY A 303 -15.59 -8.69 -0.02
CA GLY A 303 -14.37 -8.86 0.79
C GLY A 303 -13.59 -10.09 0.35
N CYS A 304 -12.99 -10.82 1.31
CA CYS A 304 -12.38 -12.11 1.01
C CYS A 304 -13.44 -13.10 0.51
N GLU A 305 -13.09 -13.90 -0.49
CA GLU A 305 -13.97 -14.91 -1.09
C GLU A 305 -14.64 -15.82 -0.04
N PRO A 306 -13.89 -16.47 0.89
CA PRO A 306 -14.53 -17.37 1.85
C PRO A 306 -15.38 -16.63 2.91
N CYS A 307 -15.29 -15.30 2.97
CA CYS A 307 -15.99 -14.47 3.96
C CYS A 307 -17.11 -13.62 3.34
N THR A 308 -17.47 -13.88 2.07
CA THR A 308 -18.45 -13.08 1.35
C THR A 308 -19.36 -13.96 0.53
N ARG A 309 -20.67 -13.70 0.60
CA ARG A 309 -21.69 -14.26 -0.29
C ARG A 309 -22.54 -13.16 -0.90
N ALA A 310 -23.22 -13.45 -1.98
CA ALA A 310 -24.28 -12.59 -2.48
C ALA A 310 -25.38 -12.39 -1.42
N THR A 311 -25.94 -11.19 -1.38
CA THR A 311 -27.08 -10.86 -0.50
C THR A 311 -28.39 -11.29 -1.16
N ARG A 312 -29.35 -11.67 -0.33
CA ARG A 312 -30.73 -11.97 -0.79
C ARG A 312 -31.54 -10.68 -0.87
N PRO A 313 -32.58 -10.64 -1.70
CA PRO A 313 -33.49 -9.49 -1.72
C PRO A 313 -34.04 -9.16 -0.34
N GLY A 314 -33.91 -7.89 0.09
CA GLY A 314 -34.36 -7.42 1.40
C GLY A 314 -33.36 -7.62 2.55
N GLU A 315 -32.22 -8.27 2.32
CA GLU A 315 -31.15 -8.31 3.31
C GLU A 315 -30.39 -6.97 3.33
N HIS A 316 -29.85 -6.63 4.50
CA HIS A 316 -28.95 -5.47 4.66
C HIS A 316 -27.70 -5.62 3.78
N GLU A 317 -27.13 -4.52 3.27
CA GLU A 317 -26.01 -4.54 2.32
C GLU A 317 -24.79 -5.37 2.78
N ARG A 318 -24.53 -5.44 4.08
CA ARG A 318 -23.43 -6.23 4.66
C ARG A 318 -23.86 -7.61 5.17
N ALA A 319 -25.09 -8.05 4.93
CA ALA A 319 -25.57 -9.36 5.38
C ALA A 319 -24.77 -10.53 4.77
N GLY A 320 -24.19 -10.33 3.59
CA GLY A 320 -23.30 -11.29 2.94
C GLY A 320 -21.89 -11.41 3.56
N ARG A 321 -21.48 -10.50 4.47
CA ARG A 321 -20.17 -10.51 5.12
C ARG A 321 -20.23 -11.30 6.41
N TRP A 322 -19.31 -12.27 6.59
CA TRP A 322 -19.26 -13.14 7.77
C TRP A 322 -20.66 -13.62 8.18
N TRP A 323 -21.42 -14.16 7.23
CA TRP A 323 -22.84 -14.50 7.38
C TRP A 323 -23.11 -15.52 8.47
N TRP A 324 -22.08 -16.22 8.97
CA TRP A 324 -22.15 -17.18 10.08
C TRP A 324 -22.01 -16.52 11.45
N GLU A 325 -21.69 -15.25 11.52
CA GLU A 325 -21.54 -14.50 12.77
C GLU A 325 -22.75 -13.61 13.02
N GLU A 326 -22.90 -13.18 14.28
CA GLU A 326 -23.91 -12.19 14.63
C GLU A 326 -23.63 -10.82 14.00
N SER A 327 -24.68 -10.08 13.68
CA SER A 327 -24.56 -8.80 12.94
C SER A 327 -23.67 -7.75 13.64
N THR A 328 -23.63 -7.78 14.98
CA THR A 328 -22.81 -6.90 15.80
C THR A 328 -21.31 -7.22 15.76
N GLN A 329 -20.92 -8.40 15.31
CA GLN A 329 -19.55 -8.89 15.22
C GLN A 329 -18.94 -8.71 13.80
N ARG A 330 -19.72 -8.28 12.81
CA ARG A 330 -19.34 -8.28 11.39
C ARG A 330 -18.49 -7.07 10.99
N GLU A 331 -17.39 -6.81 11.74
CA GLU A 331 -16.39 -5.79 11.39
C GLU A 331 -14.97 -6.34 11.50
N CYS A 332 -14.15 -6.07 10.50
CA CYS A 332 -12.82 -6.67 10.35
C CYS A 332 -11.71 -6.03 11.21
N GLY A 333 -12.03 -5.13 12.11
CA GLY A 333 -11.04 -4.42 12.94
C GLY A 333 -10.26 -3.32 12.21
N LEU A 334 -10.53 -3.05 10.94
CA LEU A 334 -9.91 -1.92 10.22
C LEU A 334 -10.47 -0.56 10.64
N HIS A 335 -11.65 -0.54 11.27
CA HIS A 335 -12.44 0.65 11.55
C HIS A 335 -13.00 0.66 12.98
N VAL A 336 -12.35 -0.03 13.91
CA VAL A 336 -12.78 -0.10 15.30
C VAL A 336 -12.36 1.20 16.01
N LYS A 337 -13.34 1.96 16.52
CA LYS A 337 -13.05 3.02 17.49
C LYS A 337 -12.56 2.36 18.79
N ARG A 338 -11.40 2.75 19.31
CA ARG A 338 -11.05 2.40 20.69
C ARG A 338 -12.05 3.15 21.61
N SER A 339 -12.89 2.40 22.31
CA SER A 339 -13.59 2.93 23.48
C SER A 339 -12.53 3.44 24.44
N GLY A 340 -12.53 4.75 24.71
CA GLY A 340 -11.66 5.37 25.69
C GLY A 340 -11.95 4.88 27.10
#